data_fa8fb9253d04a424b2d9885b2810ae3a
#
_entry.id   fa8fb9253d04a424b2d9885b2810ae3a
#
_cell.length_a   1.000
_cell.length_b   1.000
_cell.length_c   1.000
_cell.angle_alpha   90.00
_cell.angle_beta   90.00
_cell.angle_gamma   90.00
#
_symmetry.space_group_name_H-M   'P 1'
#
loop_
_entity.id
_entity.type
_entity.pdbx_description
1 polymer ?
#
loop_
_entity_poly.entity_id
_entity_poly.type
_entity_poly.pdbx_seq_one_letter_code
_entity_poly.pdbx_strand_id
1 'polypeptide(L)'
;MTSLLILNGPNLNMLGTRQPEVYGRTTLEDVRLLCEAEAQRHGMTIAFAQSNHEGALIDAIHAARGVHAGIILNAGAYTHTSVALMDAISSAAVPLIEVHLSNIHAREAFRHKSFIAPVALGQICGFGATSYALAIRAFAAHLGLQSGEPDT
;
A
#
# COMPACT_ATOMS: atom_id res chain seq x y z
N MET A 1 13.42 15.47 2.06
CA MET A 1 12.35 14.95 2.95
C MET A 1 12.05 13.52 2.55
N THR A 2 11.89 12.66 3.52
CA THR A 2 11.59 11.23 3.30
C THR A 2 10.22 11.08 2.65
N SER A 3 10.16 10.29 1.59
CA SER A 3 8.91 10.03 0.87
C SER A 3 8.63 8.54 0.74
N LEU A 4 7.34 8.22 0.70
CA LEU A 4 6.83 6.88 0.43
C LEU A 4 6.02 6.89 -0.88
N LEU A 5 6.11 5.82 -1.65
CA LEU A 5 5.20 5.57 -2.76
C LEU A 5 4.04 4.70 -2.27
N ILE A 6 2.82 5.17 -2.46
CA ILE A 6 1.61 4.39 -2.21
C ILE A 6 1.04 4.00 -3.57
N LEU A 7 1.06 2.72 -3.85
CA LEU A 7 0.74 2.16 -5.16
C LEU A 7 -0.45 1.23 -5.07
N ASN A 8 -1.44 1.49 -5.90
CA ASN A 8 -2.72 0.80 -5.87
C ASN A 8 -2.98 0.09 -7.21
N GLY A 9 -3.40 -1.15 -7.13
CA GLY A 9 -3.63 -2.02 -8.26
C GLY A 9 -5.03 -1.96 -8.84
N PRO A 10 -5.41 -3.00 -9.60
CA PRO A 10 -6.62 -3.01 -10.41
C PRO A 10 -7.89 -2.87 -9.56
N ASN A 11 -8.84 -2.17 -10.13
CA ASN A 11 -10.18 -1.93 -9.59
C ASN A 11 -10.24 -1.02 -8.35
N LEU A 12 -9.12 -0.60 -7.79
CA LEU A 12 -9.11 0.29 -6.63
C LEU A 12 -9.60 1.70 -6.97
N ASN A 13 -9.51 2.10 -8.24
CA ASN A 13 -10.14 3.32 -8.74
C ASN A 13 -11.67 3.32 -8.58
N MET A 14 -12.28 2.15 -8.42
CA MET A 14 -13.73 1.97 -8.29
C MET A 14 -14.21 1.98 -6.83
N LEU A 15 -13.32 2.17 -5.86
CA LEU A 15 -13.71 2.23 -4.46
C LEU A 15 -14.79 3.30 -4.22
N GLY A 16 -15.78 2.98 -3.38
CA GLY A 16 -16.85 3.87 -3.00
C GLY A 16 -17.97 4.01 -4.03
N THR A 17 -17.81 3.45 -5.23
CA THR A 17 -18.78 3.55 -6.33
C THR A 17 -19.61 2.29 -6.51
N ARG A 18 -19.16 1.17 -5.95
CA ARG A 18 -19.76 -0.15 -6.13
C ARG A 18 -20.29 -0.70 -4.82
N GLN A 19 -21.58 -0.98 -4.78
CA GLN A 19 -22.28 -1.59 -3.62
C GLN A 19 -21.85 -0.94 -2.29
N PRO A 20 -22.10 0.37 -2.09
CA PRO A 20 -21.62 1.07 -0.88
C PRO A 20 -22.23 0.51 0.41
N GLU A 21 -23.40 -0.12 0.35
CA GLU A 21 -24.02 -0.81 1.49
C GLU A 21 -23.24 -2.04 1.96
N VAL A 22 -22.41 -2.63 1.09
CA VAL A 22 -21.57 -3.81 1.40
C VAL A 22 -20.14 -3.43 1.67
N TYR A 23 -19.55 -2.59 0.81
CA TYR A 23 -18.12 -2.27 0.82
C TYR A 23 -17.79 -0.90 1.40
N GLY A 24 -18.83 -0.11 1.81
CA GLY A 24 -18.67 1.24 2.30
C GLY A 24 -18.53 2.28 1.20
N ARG A 25 -18.47 3.55 1.60
CA ARG A 25 -18.43 4.71 0.70
C ARG A 25 -17.05 5.35 0.57
N THR A 26 -16.05 4.83 1.25
CA THR A 26 -14.69 5.34 1.18
C THR A 26 -14.16 5.21 -0.23
N THR A 27 -13.75 6.31 -0.82
CA THR A 27 -13.16 6.37 -2.16
C THR A 27 -11.63 6.24 -2.09
N LEU A 28 -11.00 6.01 -3.23
CA LEU A 28 -9.54 6.01 -3.31
C LEU A 28 -8.96 7.40 -2.96
N GLU A 29 -9.68 8.47 -3.32
CA GLU A 29 -9.29 9.84 -2.93
C GLU A 29 -9.32 10.03 -1.41
N ASP A 30 -10.32 9.48 -0.72
CA ASP A 30 -10.36 9.49 0.74
C ASP A 30 -9.16 8.76 1.34
N VAL A 31 -8.75 7.65 0.75
CA VAL A 31 -7.54 6.91 1.15
C VAL A 31 -6.29 7.76 0.95
N ARG A 32 -6.17 8.46 -0.18
CA ARG A 32 -5.05 9.37 -0.45
C ARG A 32 -4.93 10.45 0.61
N LEU A 33 -6.05 11.12 0.93
CA LEU A 33 -6.08 12.17 1.94
C LEU A 33 -5.69 11.65 3.33
N LEU A 34 -6.17 10.48 3.70
CA LEU A 34 -5.80 9.81 4.95
C LEU A 34 -4.30 9.51 4.99
N CYS A 35 -3.75 9.03 3.89
CA CYS A 35 -2.31 8.74 3.79
C CYS A 35 -1.46 10.01 3.89
N GLU A 36 -1.86 11.10 3.24
CA GLU A 36 -1.16 12.37 3.33
C GLU A 36 -1.13 12.88 4.77
N ALA A 37 -2.26 12.85 5.46
CA ALA A 37 -2.36 13.30 6.84
C ALA A 37 -1.48 12.45 7.77
N GLU A 38 -1.51 11.13 7.62
CA GLU A 38 -0.70 10.24 8.45
C GLU A 38 0.79 10.42 8.18
N ALA A 39 1.20 10.53 6.92
CA ALA A 39 2.59 10.77 6.56
C ALA A 39 3.11 12.09 7.13
N GLN A 40 2.31 13.14 7.05
CA GLN A 40 2.67 14.46 7.58
C GLN A 40 2.92 14.42 9.09
N ARG A 41 2.18 13.62 9.84
CA ARG A 41 2.38 13.42 11.28
C ARG A 41 3.76 12.87 11.62
N HIS A 42 4.41 12.18 10.68
CA HIS A 42 5.73 11.58 10.83
C HIS A 42 6.81 12.32 10.04
N GLY A 43 6.51 13.49 9.51
CA GLY A 43 7.47 14.28 8.73
C GLY A 43 7.79 13.69 7.36
N MET A 44 6.90 12.88 6.81
CA MET A 44 7.04 12.27 5.48
C MET A 44 6.09 12.89 4.46
N THR A 45 6.46 12.77 3.20
CA THR A 45 5.58 13.02 2.06
C THR A 45 5.23 11.71 1.36
N ILE A 46 4.19 11.74 0.52
CA ILE A 46 3.81 10.59 -0.28
C ILE A 46 3.69 10.96 -1.75
N ALA A 47 3.97 9.99 -2.61
CA ALA A 47 3.45 9.93 -3.96
C ALA A 47 2.35 8.86 -3.97
N PHE A 48 1.24 9.11 -4.65
CA PHE A 48 0.09 8.24 -4.66
C PHE A 48 -0.32 7.95 -6.10
N ALA A 49 -0.39 6.67 -6.46
CA ALA A 49 -0.71 6.25 -7.81
C ALA A 49 -1.64 5.04 -7.82
N GLN A 50 -2.34 4.86 -8.92
CA GLN A 50 -3.21 3.71 -9.16
C GLN A 50 -3.12 3.32 -10.63
N SER A 51 -3.11 2.02 -10.91
CA SER A 51 -3.21 1.50 -12.27
C SER A 51 -3.89 0.14 -12.28
N ASN A 52 -4.64 -0.11 -13.34
CA ASN A 52 -5.21 -1.43 -13.63
C ASN A 52 -4.23 -2.33 -14.38
N HIS A 53 -3.08 -1.79 -14.80
CA HIS A 53 -2.11 -2.49 -15.64
C HIS A 53 -0.94 -3.00 -14.83
N GLU A 54 -0.69 -4.30 -14.90
CA GLU A 54 0.42 -4.95 -14.19
C GLU A 54 1.77 -4.33 -14.56
N GLY A 55 2.01 -4.08 -15.85
CA GLY A 55 3.25 -3.47 -16.33
C GLY A 55 3.48 -2.07 -15.77
N ALA A 56 2.42 -1.26 -15.63
CA ALA A 56 2.51 0.07 -15.05
C ALA A 56 2.89 0.01 -13.55
N LEU A 57 2.36 -0.98 -12.83
CA LEU A 57 2.72 -1.21 -11.43
C LEU A 57 4.20 -1.62 -11.30
N ILE A 58 4.66 -2.49 -12.18
CA ILE A 58 6.07 -2.92 -12.24
C ILE A 58 6.98 -1.72 -12.50
N ASP A 59 6.67 -0.90 -13.48
CA ASP A 59 7.46 0.29 -13.82
C ASP A 59 7.50 1.27 -12.66
N ALA A 60 6.40 1.47 -11.94
CA ALA A 60 6.34 2.33 -10.76
C ALA A 60 7.23 1.80 -9.63
N ILE A 61 7.26 0.49 -9.41
CA ILE A 61 8.13 -0.14 -8.41
C ILE A 61 9.61 0.08 -8.78
N HIS A 62 9.97 -0.14 -10.04
CA HIS A 62 11.34 0.11 -10.51
C HIS A 62 11.75 1.58 -10.33
N ALA A 63 10.85 2.50 -10.69
CA ALA A 63 11.11 3.94 -10.59
C ALA A 63 11.23 4.44 -9.15
N ALA A 64 10.73 3.72 -8.17
CA ALA A 64 10.83 4.08 -6.76
C ALA A 64 12.27 3.97 -6.23
N ARG A 65 13.11 3.15 -6.86
CA ARG A 65 14.49 2.96 -6.43
C ARG A 65 15.28 4.27 -6.50
N GLY A 66 15.87 4.65 -5.37
CA GLY A 66 16.62 5.90 -5.27
C GLY A 66 15.77 7.17 -5.16
N VAL A 67 14.44 7.04 -5.17
CA VAL A 67 13.48 8.15 -5.08
C VAL A 67 12.68 8.09 -3.79
N HIS A 68 12.13 6.92 -3.45
CA HIS A 68 11.31 6.71 -2.27
C HIS A 68 12.01 5.81 -1.26
N ALA A 69 11.80 6.06 0.02
CA ALA A 69 12.35 5.24 1.10
C ALA A 69 11.59 3.92 1.29
N GLY A 70 10.37 3.84 0.81
CA GLY A 70 9.54 2.65 0.91
C GLY A 70 8.33 2.71 -0.02
N ILE A 71 7.73 1.55 -0.22
CA ILE A 71 6.52 1.37 -1.02
C ILE A 71 5.44 0.75 -0.15
N ILE A 72 4.23 1.29 -0.21
CA ILE A 72 3.02 0.64 0.32
C ILE A 72 2.24 0.19 -0.90
N LEU A 73 2.06 -1.12 -1.05
CA LEU A 73 1.43 -1.72 -2.23
C LEU A 73 0.14 -2.43 -1.85
N ASN A 74 -0.97 -1.97 -2.42
CA ASN A 74 -2.19 -2.74 -2.52
C ASN A 74 -2.33 -3.22 -3.96
N ALA A 75 -1.84 -4.42 -4.24
CA ALA A 75 -1.82 -4.97 -5.59
C ALA A 75 -3.20 -5.48 -6.06
N GLY A 76 -4.22 -5.42 -5.19
CA GLY A 76 -5.53 -5.94 -5.53
C GLY A 76 -5.46 -7.42 -5.87
N ALA A 77 -6.17 -7.84 -6.90
CA ALA A 77 -6.19 -9.24 -7.33
C ALA A 77 -4.82 -9.74 -7.84
N TYR A 78 -3.94 -8.88 -8.28
CA TYR A 78 -2.59 -9.29 -8.70
C TYR A 78 -1.74 -9.87 -7.57
N THR A 79 -2.09 -9.58 -6.32
CA THR A 79 -1.48 -10.22 -5.15
C THR A 79 -1.50 -11.76 -5.25
N HIS A 80 -2.57 -12.30 -5.82
CA HIS A 80 -2.82 -13.74 -5.87
C HIS A 80 -2.29 -14.42 -7.13
N THR A 81 -1.79 -13.64 -8.11
CA THR A 81 -1.46 -14.16 -9.44
C THR A 81 -0.11 -13.70 -9.99
N SER A 82 0.44 -12.59 -9.52
CA SER A 82 1.56 -11.95 -10.21
C SER A 82 2.92 -12.33 -9.63
N VAL A 83 3.57 -13.29 -10.26
CA VAL A 83 4.99 -13.56 -10.08
C VAL A 83 5.83 -12.39 -10.58
N ALA A 84 5.38 -11.70 -11.62
CA ALA A 84 6.11 -10.55 -12.18
C ALA A 84 6.21 -9.38 -11.18
N LEU A 85 5.17 -9.11 -10.41
CA LEU A 85 5.24 -8.12 -9.32
C LEU A 85 6.19 -8.58 -8.22
N MET A 86 6.14 -9.84 -7.82
CA MET A 86 7.08 -10.40 -6.85
C MET A 86 8.53 -10.17 -7.27
N ASP A 87 8.85 -10.47 -8.52
CA ASP A 87 10.19 -10.29 -9.08
C ASP A 87 10.59 -8.81 -9.16
N ALA A 88 9.67 -7.94 -9.52
CA ALA A 88 9.91 -6.49 -9.56
C ALA A 88 10.27 -5.93 -8.18
N ILE A 89 9.57 -6.35 -7.14
CA ILE A 89 9.83 -5.95 -5.76
C ILE A 89 11.24 -6.38 -5.33
N SER A 90 11.60 -7.64 -5.59
CA SER A 90 12.92 -8.16 -5.29
C SER A 90 14.02 -7.42 -6.05
N SER A 91 13.80 -7.12 -7.33
CA SER A 91 14.77 -6.46 -8.19
C SER A 91 14.99 -4.99 -7.82
N ALA A 92 13.92 -4.28 -7.46
CA ALA A 92 14.00 -2.87 -7.08
C ALA A 92 14.72 -2.67 -5.74
N ALA A 93 14.64 -3.67 -4.85
CA ALA A 93 15.25 -3.65 -3.53
C ALA A 93 14.83 -2.43 -2.68
N VAL A 94 13.61 -1.94 -2.86
CA VAL A 94 13.00 -0.91 -2.02
C VAL A 94 12.13 -1.60 -0.98
N PRO A 95 12.25 -1.26 0.31
CA PRO A 95 11.39 -1.85 1.34
C PRO A 95 9.92 -1.67 1.00
N LEU A 96 9.11 -2.71 1.14
CA LEU A 96 7.71 -2.68 0.75
C LEU A 96 6.85 -3.33 1.82
N ILE A 97 5.71 -2.70 2.12
CA ILE A 97 4.65 -3.25 2.96
C ILE A 97 3.44 -3.51 2.06
N GLU A 98 2.92 -4.73 2.10
CA GLU A 98 1.69 -5.12 1.43
C GLU A 98 0.49 -4.74 2.28
N VAL A 99 -0.53 -4.10 1.67
CA VAL A 99 -1.78 -3.76 2.36
C VAL A 99 -2.98 -4.25 1.57
N HIS A 100 -4.03 -4.61 2.31
CA HIS A 100 -5.35 -4.91 1.77
C HIS A 100 -6.40 -4.29 2.67
N LEU A 101 -7.47 -3.77 2.06
CA LEU A 101 -8.61 -3.22 2.80
C LEU A 101 -9.36 -4.32 3.54
N SER A 102 -9.58 -5.45 2.86
CA SER A 102 -10.27 -6.61 3.42
C SER A 102 -9.30 -7.60 4.08
N ASN A 103 -9.83 -8.44 4.96
CA ASN A 103 -9.10 -9.61 5.44
C ASN A 103 -9.14 -10.70 4.36
N ILE A 104 -8.08 -10.80 3.57
CA ILE A 104 -7.98 -11.75 2.47
C ILE A 104 -8.07 -13.22 2.95
N HIS A 105 -7.73 -13.48 4.20
CA HIS A 105 -7.77 -14.82 4.79
C HIS A 105 -9.19 -15.25 5.17
N ALA A 106 -10.14 -14.32 5.22
CA ALA A 106 -11.55 -14.57 5.49
C ALA A 106 -12.39 -14.64 4.19
N ARG A 107 -11.75 -14.55 3.04
CA ARG A 107 -12.40 -14.60 1.71
C ARG A 107 -12.18 -15.98 1.06
N GLU A 108 -12.46 -16.09 -0.23
CA GLU A 108 -12.32 -17.35 -0.98
C GLU A 108 -10.89 -17.90 -0.90
N ALA A 109 -10.75 -19.22 -0.91
CA ALA A 109 -9.45 -19.89 -0.74
C ALA A 109 -8.37 -19.39 -1.72
N PHE A 110 -8.74 -19.04 -2.96
CA PHE A 110 -7.77 -18.55 -3.94
C PHE A 110 -7.18 -17.18 -3.59
N ARG A 111 -7.79 -16.44 -2.63
CA ARG A 111 -7.28 -15.15 -2.13
C ARG A 111 -6.36 -15.31 -0.92
N HIS A 112 -6.17 -16.51 -0.40
CA HIS A 112 -5.33 -16.72 0.79
C HIS A 112 -3.84 -16.65 0.46
N LYS A 113 -3.44 -16.93 -0.78
CA LYS A 113 -2.05 -16.91 -1.21
C LYS A 113 -1.67 -15.51 -1.69
N SER A 114 -0.54 -15.01 -1.20
CA SER A 114 0.08 -13.77 -1.67
C SER A 114 1.45 -14.07 -2.26
N PHE A 115 1.70 -13.61 -3.49
CA PHE A 115 3.05 -13.59 -4.08
C PHE A 115 3.86 -12.39 -3.60
N ILE A 116 3.19 -11.41 -2.98
CA ILE A 116 3.84 -10.18 -2.49
C ILE A 116 4.42 -10.38 -1.09
N ALA A 117 3.66 -11.05 -0.20
CA ALA A 117 4.03 -11.23 1.20
C ALA A 117 5.46 -11.79 1.40
N PRO A 118 5.93 -12.80 0.64
CA PRO A 118 7.27 -13.36 0.83
C PRO A 118 8.41 -12.37 0.55
N VAL A 119 8.18 -11.32 -0.22
CA VAL A 119 9.19 -10.31 -0.61
C VAL A 119 8.94 -8.95 0.05
N ALA A 120 7.92 -8.84 0.89
CA ALA A 120 7.58 -7.64 1.64
C ALA A 120 8.22 -7.65 3.03
N LEU A 121 8.36 -6.47 3.65
CA LEU A 121 8.70 -6.36 5.07
C LEU A 121 7.62 -6.95 5.96
N GLY A 122 6.37 -6.77 5.57
CA GLY A 122 5.21 -7.24 6.30
C GLY A 122 3.93 -7.04 5.50
N GLN A 123 2.83 -7.53 6.06
CA GLN A 123 1.50 -7.48 5.45
C GLN A 123 0.49 -6.97 6.47
N ILE A 124 -0.37 -6.05 6.05
CA ILE A 124 -1.47 -5.53 6.85
C ILE A 124 -2.76 -5.71 6.08
N CYS A 125 -3.71 -6.45 6.65
CA CYS A 125 -4.98 -6.79 6.01
C CYS A 125 -6.15 -6.54 6.96
N GLY A 126 -7.30 -6.12 6.43
CA GLY A 126 -8.57 -6.28 7.12
C GLY A 126 -9.07 -5.09 7.92
N PHE A 127 -8.37 -3.97 7.91
CA PHE A 127 -8.74 -2.78 8.70
C PHE A 127 -9.25 -1.63 7.83
N GLY A 128 -9.74 -1.93 6.61
CA GLY A 128 -10.20 -0.91 5.69
C GLY A 128 -9.08 0.09 5.35
N ALA A 129 -9.43 1.35 5.18
CA ALA A 129 -8.47 2.41 4.88
C ALA A 129 -7.42 2.58 5.98
N THR A 130 -7.74 2.25 7.22
CA THR A 130 -6.79 2.28 8.35
C THR A 130 -5.57 1.39 8.10
N SER A 131 -5.69 0.35 7.29
CA SER A 131 -4.55 -0.51 6.90
C SER A 131 -3.41 0.30 6.29
N TYR A 132 -3.73 1.29 5.46
CA TYR A 132 -2.74 2.21 4.88
C TYR A 132 -2.06 3.08 5.94
N ALA A 133 -2.81 3.64 6.85
CA ALA A 133 -2.27 4.46 7.94
C ALA A 133 -1.32 3.64 8.83
N LEU A 134 -1.70 2.41 9.14
CA LEU A 134 -0.86 1.49 9.91
C LEU A 134 0.45 1.17 9.17
N ALA A 135 0.40 1.02 7.86
CA ALA A 135 1.61 0.79 7.04
C ALA A 135 2.54 2.01 7.07
N ILE A 136 2.00 3.22 7.00
CA ILE A 136 2.79 4.46 7.12
C ILE A 136 3.46 4.54 8.49
N ARG A 137 2.74 4.23 9.55
CA ARG A 137 3.30 4.18 10.92
C ARG A 137 4.38 3.12 11.04
N ALA A 138 4.18 1.95 10.42
CA ALA A 138 5.19 0.90 10.40
C ALA A 138 6.46 1.37 9.70
N PHE A 139 6.37 2.10 8.58
CA PHE A 139 7.52 2.70 7.91
C PHE A 139 8.20 3.76 8.78
N ALA A 140 7.44 4.62 9.44
CA ALA A 140 8.01 5.61 10.35
C ALA A 140 8.88 4.93 11.42
N ALA A 141 8.40 3.86 12.02
CA ALA A 141 9.17 3.07 12.98
C ALA A 141 10.40 2.41 12.34
N HIS A 142 10.23 1.79 11.17
CA HIS A 142 11.30 1.10 10.44
C HIS A 142 12.42 2.06 10.03
N LEU A 143 12.08 3.29 9.65
CA LEU A 143 13.02 4.32 9.23
C LEU A 143 13.57 5.15 10.41
N GLY A 144 13.16 4.86 11.63
CA GLY A 144 13.60 5.57 12.82
C GLY A 144 13.07 7.00 12.95
N LEU A 145 11.94 7.30 12.31
CA LEU A 145 11.29 8.61 12.37
C LEU A 145 10.40 8.68 13.62
N GLN A 146 10.53 9.75 14.41
CA GLN A 146 9.66 9.99 15.56
C GLN A 146 8.37 10.65 15.09
N SER A 147 7.25 10.26 15.70
CA SER A 147 6.01 11.04 15.60
C SER A 147 6.24 12.39 16.25
N GLY A 148 5.82 13.46 15.59
CA GLY A 148 5.84 14.80 16.16
C GLY A 148 4.74 14.97 17.21
N GLU A 149 4.76 14.17 18.27
CA GLU A 149 3.97 14.47 19.45
C GLU A 149 4.67 15.61 20.20
N PRO A 150 3.94 16.67 20.55
CA PRO A 150 4.54 17.70 21.38
C PRO A 150 4.94 17.06 22.72
N ASP A 151 6.16 17.32 23.14
CA ASP A 151 6.61 16.97 24.49
C ASP A 151 5.61 17.56 25.48
N THR A 152 4.86 16.69 26.15
CA THR A 152 4.01 17.07 27.28
C THR A 152 4.83 17.10 28.56
#